data_f559b061b7547cd67f146bc27cbec7c4
#
_entry.id   f559b061b7547cd67f146bc27cbec7c4
#
_cell.length_a   1.000
_cell.length_b   1.000
_cell.length_c   1.000
_cell.angle_alpha   90.00
_cell.angle_beta   90.00
_cell.angle_gamma   90.00
#
_symmetry.space_group_name_H-M   'P 1'
#
loop_
_entity.id
_entity.type
_entity.pdbx_description
1 polymer ?
#
loop_
_entity_poly.entity_id
_entity_poly.type
_entity_poly.pdbx_seq_one_letter_code
_entity_poly.pdbx_strand_id
1 'polypeptide(L)'
;MSNKRTTKLIGIMMAIAAIINCSACAIYAESVDEYKQQIADNETQMAQLEDVKVQLHSLAELLRANDYINNELDAQLSLKWHECNDYQLKKSNENDEIEQKIKQLESRPKKKYVGNFKITHYCPCYTCNGSWGSKTAIGTTMTPYRTIAVDPRVIPLRSKVEINGKTYIAEDTGGAIKGNRIDMCVSSHSEAYARGVLNSVPVYIVVD
;
A
#
# COMPACT_ATOMS: atom_id res chain seq x y z
N MET A 1 -55.66 2.86 11.93
CA MET A 1 -54.67 3.26 10.90
C MET A 1 -53.32 3.73 11.49
N SER A 2 -53.23 3.98 12.80
CA SER A 2 -52.01 4.43 13.52
C SER A 2 -50.85 3.40 13.49
N ASN A 3 -51.16 2.10 13.54
CA ASN A 3 -50.15 1.04 13.77
C ASN A 3 -49.15 0.80 12.61
N LYS A 4 -49.57 1.03 11.36
CA LYS A 4 -48.69 0.80 10.19
C LYS A 4 -47.60 1.88 10.02
N ARG A 5 -47.87 3.12 10.44
CA ARG A 5 -46.96 4.27 10.29
C ARG A 5 -45.89 4.25 11.37
N THR A 6 -46.26 3.94 12.62
CA THR A 6 -45.30 3.74 13.72
C THR A 6 -44.37 2.53 13.45
N THR A 7 -44.89 1.45 12.86
CA THR A 7 -44.08 0.29 12.48
C THR A 7 -43.07 0.65 11.40
N LYS A 8 -43.43 1.50 10.43
CA LYS A 8 -42.51 1.95 9.37
C LYS A 8 -41.39 2.84 9.92
N LEU A 9 -41.71 3.75 10.85
CA LEU A 9 -40.71 4.60 11.51
C LEU A 9 -39.70 3.76 12.32
N ILE A 10 -40.21 2.83 13.12
CA ILE A 10 -39.37 1.90 13.89
C ILE A 10 -38.47 1.08 12.97
N GLY A 11 -39.00 0.58 11.83
CA GLY A 11 -38.23 -0.14 10.84
C GLY A 11 -37.08 0.69 10.25
N ILE A 12 -37.33 1.96 9.91
CA ILE A 12 -36.29 2.87 9.39
C ILE A 12 -35.24 3.16 10.47
N MET A 13 -35.65 3.44 11.71
CA MET A 13 -34.70 3.67 12.80
C MET A 13 -33.84 2.45 13.11
N MET A 14 -34.40 1.23 13.03
CA MET A 14 -33.63 -0.01 13.17
C MET A 14 -32.65 -0.23 12.01
N ALA A 15 -33.02 0.13 10.77
CA ALA A 15 -32.13 0.04 9.62
C ALA A 15 -30.91 0.98 9.77
N ILE A 16 -31.13 2.22 10.22
CA ILE A 16 -30.04 3.16 10.50
C ILE A 16 -29.10 2.59 11.58
N ALA A 17 -29.65 2.11 12.69
CA ALA A 17 -28.86 1.54 13.78
C ALA A 17 -28.05 0.30 13.31
N ALA A 18 -28.61 -0.55 12.45
CA ALA A 18 -27.92 -1.71 11.91
C ALA A 18 -26.76 -1.30 10.99
N ILE A 19 -26.92 -0.28 10.16
CA ILE A 19 -25.86 0.21 9.26
C ILE A 19 -24.74 0.89 10.06
N ILE A 20 -25.10 1.72 11.04
CA ILE A 20 -24.09 2.45 11.86
C ILE A 20 -23.32 1.50 12.80
N ASN A 21 -23.95 0.44 13.33
CA ASN A 21 -23.28 -0.50 14.23
C ASN A 21 -22.42 -1.56 13.52
N CYS A 22 -22.47 -1.66 12.20
CA CYS A 22 -21.66 -2.62 11.45
C CYS A 22 -20.17 -2.22 11.28
N SER A 23 -19.73 -1.13 11.92
CA SER A 23 -18.41 -0.51 11.67
C SER A 23 -17.27 -0.96 12.58
N ALA A 24 -17.35 -2.10 13.22
CA ALA A 24 -16.29 -2.57 14.13
C ALA A 24 -15.33 -3.59 13.49
N CYS A 25 -15.08 -3.53 12.19
CA CYS A 25 -13.97 -4.26 11.57
C CYS A 25 -12.77 -3.31 11.39
N ALA A 26 -11.88 -3.30 12.38
CA ALA A 26 -10.52 -2.82 12.16
C ALA A 26 -9.84 -3.82 11.20
N ILE A 27 -9.87 -3.53 9.91
CA ILE A 27 -9.28 -4.38 8.88
C ILE A 27 -7.82 -3.98 8.73
N TYR A 28 -6.93 -4.89 9.06
CA TYR A 28 -5.55 -4.86 8.59
C TYR A 28 -5.56 -5.31 7.13
N ALA A 29 -5.74 -4.39 6.20
CA ALA A 29 -5.62 -4.70 4.79
C ALA A 29 -4.13 -4.85 4.44
N GLU A 30 -3.72 -6.04 4.02
CA GLU A 30 -2.33 -6.34 3.65
C GLU A 30 -2.07 -6.13 2.15
N SER A 31 -3.12 -6.06 1.35
CA SER A 31 -3.04 -5.94 -0.11
C SER A 31 -3.87 -4.80 -0.68
N VAL A 32 -3.52 -4.37 -1.90
CA VAL A 32 -4.29 -3.34 -2.63
C VAL A 32 -5.72 -3.81 -2.90
N ASP A 33 -5.92 -5.10 -3.15
CA ASP A 33 -7.24 -5.66 -3.46
C ASP A 33 -8.17 -5.63 -2.23
N GLU A 34 -7.64 -5.86 -1.03
CA GLU A 34 -8.40 -5.72 0.22
C GLU A 34 -8.82 -4.26 0.46
N TYR A 35 -7.94 -3.30 0.19
CA TYR A 35 -8.28 -1.87 0.26
C TYR A 35 -9.36 -1.48 -0.74
N LYS A 36 -9.30 -1.97 -1.98
CA LYS A 36 -10.34 -1.73 -3.00
C LYS A 36 -11.68 -2.35 -2.59
N GLN A 37 -11.67 -3.52 -1.99
CA GLN A 37 -12.89 -4.14 -1.47
C GLN A 37 -13.48 -3.32 -0.33
N GLN A 38 -12.66 -2.79 0.57
CA GLN A 38 -13.12 -1.93 1.67
C GLN A 38 -13.78 -0.64 1.17
N ILE A 39 -13.25 -0.01 0.12
CA ILE A 39 -13.89 1.13 -0.54
C ILE A 39 -15.28 0.74 -1.07
N ALA A 40 -15.38 -0.37 -1.81
CA ALA A 40 -16.65 -0.85 -2.36
C ALA A 40 -17.70 -1.15 -1.27
N ASP A 41 -17.28 -1.73 -0.16
CA ASP A 41 -18.15 -1.98 0.99
C ASP A 41 -18.62 -0.67 1.64
N ASN A 42 -17.75 0.31 1.80
CA ASN A 42 -18.09 1.65 2.29
C ASN A 42 -19.07 2.36 1.36
N GLU A 43 -18.85 2.32 0.05
CA GLU A 43 -19.75 2.91 -0.97
C GLU A 43 -21.14 2.27 -0.92
N THR A 44 -21.20 0.95 -0.76
CA THR A 44 -22.45 0.20 -0.61
C THR A 44 -23.22 0.67 0.64
N GLN A 45 -22.53 0.85 1.77
CA GLN A 45 -23.12 1.34 3.01
C GLN A 45 -23.63 2.79 2.86
N MET A 46 -22.84 3.65 2.19
CA MET A 46 -23.24 5.04 1.93
C MET A 46 -24.51 5.11 1.03
N ALA A 47 -24.58 4.26 0.01
CA ALA A 47 -25.77 4.20 -0.86
C ALA A 47 -27.03 3.73 -0.10
N GLN A 48 -26.90 2.75 0.79
CA GLN A 48 -27.99 2.30 1.64
C GLN A 48 -28.46 3.41 2.59
N LEU A 49 -27.54 4.19 3.15
CA LEU A 49 -27.87 5.33 4.00
C LEU A 49 -28.58 6.44 3.24
N GLU A 50 -28.21 6.68 1.98
CA GLU A 50 -28.89 7.67 1.15
C GLU A 50 -30.36 7.29 0.90
N ASP A 51 -30.64 6.01 0.62
CA ASP A 51 -32.01 5.53 0.53
C ASP A 51 -32.79 5.72 1.85
N VAL A 52 -32.18 5.45 2.99
CA VAL A 52 -32.76 5.67 4.31
C VAL A 52 -33.05 7.16 4.55
N LYS A 53 -32.16 8.07 4.16
CA LYS A 53 -32.37 9.53 4.26
C LYS A 53 -33.57 9.99 3.44
N VAL A 54 -33.69 9.49 2.21
CA VAL A 54 -34.85 9.77 1.34
C VAL A 54 -36.16 9.30 1.99
N GLN A 55 -36.14 8.09 2.57
CA GLN A 55 -37.31 7.56 3.27
C GLN A 55 -37.67 8.38 4.52
N LEU A 56 -36.69 8.82 5.31
CA LEU A 56 -36.86 9.68 6.48
C LEU A 56 -37.49 11.01 6.08
N HIS A 57 -36.96 11.65 5.03
CA HIS A 57 -37.46 12.90 4.50
C HIS A 57 -38.94 12.77 4.06
N SER A 58 -39.22 11.75 3.22
CA SER A 58 -40.57 11.48 2.72
C SER A 58 -41.57 11.22 3.87
N LEU A 59 -41.13 10.51 4.91
CA LEU A 59 -41.95 10.26 6.09
C LEU A 59 -42.22 11.54 6.90
N ALA A 60 -41.22 12.38 7.08
CA ALA A 60 -41.35 13.67 7.77
C ALA A 60 -42.35 14.56 7.05
N GLU A 61 -42.28 14.67 5.72
CA GLU A 61 -43.21 15.43 4.90
C GLU A 61 -44.66 14.91 5.04
N LEU A 62 -44.85 13.58 4.99
CA LEU A 62 -46.17 12.96 5.18
C LEU A 62 -46.74 13.21 6.58
N LEU A 63 -45.93 13.21 7.61
CA LEU A 63 -46.35 13.48 8.99
C LEU A 63 -46.73 14.96 9.18
N ARG A 64 -45.95 15.89 8.61
CA ARG A 64 -46.24 17.32 8.60
C ARG A 64 -47.57 17.62 7.88
N ALA A 65 -47.75 17.06 6.69
CA ALA A 65 -48.95 17.27 5.86
C ALA A 65 -50.25 16.75 6.52
N ASN A 66 -50.17 15.91 7.54
CA ASN A 66 -51.33 15.34 8.23
C ASN A 66 -51.41 15.75 9.72
N ASP A 67 -50.70 16.76 10.14
CA ASP A 67 -50.66 17.28 11.53
C ASP A 67 -50.32 16.21 12.58
N TYR A 68 -49.58 15.16 12.19
CA TYR A 68 -49.12 14.10 13.10
C TYR A 68 -47.74 14.34 13.69
N ILE A 69 -47.06 15.41 13.28
CA ILE A 69 -45.71 15.73 13.79
C ILE A 69 -45.87 16.73 14.95
N ASN A 70 -45.15 16.47 16.03
CA ASN A 70 -44.90 17.41 17.10
C ASN A 70 -43.43 17.82 17.11
N ASN A 71 -43.08 18.83 17.88
CA ASN A 71 -41.71 19.37 17.93
C ASN A 71 -40.66 18.32 18.33
N GLU A 72 -41.04 17.39 19.20
CA GLU A 72 -40.13 16.32 19.65
C GLU A 72 -39.86 15.31 18.53
N LEU A 73 -40.91 14.86 17.82
CA LEU A 73 -40.75 13.92 16.70
C LEU A 73 -39.99 14.55 15.54
N ASP A 74 -40.22 15.82 15.23
CA ASP A 74 -39.49 16.56 14.20
C ASP A 74 -37.99 16.67 14.55
N ALA A 75 -37.70 16.98 15.81
CA ALA A 75 -36.30 16.99 16.29
C ALA A 75 -35.63 15.63 16.21
N GLN A 76 -36.35 14.55 16.55
CA GLN A 76 -35.80 13.19 16.44
C GLN A 76 -35.53 12.78 14.99
N LEU A 77 -36.40 13.11 14.05
CA LEU A 77 -36.21 12.84 12.62
C LEU A 77 -35.01 13.63 12.08
N SER A 78 -34.91 14.91 12.44
CA SER A 78 -33.78 15.77 12.10
C SER A 78 -32.46 15.21 12.65
N LEU A 79 -32.42 14.78 13.90
CA LEU A 79 -31.24 14.19 14.52
C LEU A 79 -30.81 12.94 13.76
N LYS A 80 -31.73 12.04 13.41
CA LYS A 80 -31.41 10.82 12.64
C LYS A 80 -30.89 11.12 11.24
N TRP A 81 -31.41 12.16 10.60
CA TRP A 81 -30.89 12.61 9.32
C TRP A 81 -29.44 13.11 9.41
N HIS A 82 -29.13 13.88 10.47
CA HIS A 82 -27.75 14.34 10.74
C HIS A 82 -26.81 13.17 11.05
N GLU A 83 -27.23 12.21 11.86
CA GLU A 83 -26.43 11.00 12.14
C GLU A 83 -26.07 10.26 10.84
N CYS A 84 -27.00 10.15 9.89
CA CYS A 84 -26.71 9.55 8.58
C CYS A 84 -25.67 10.34 7.79
N ASN A 85 -25.78 11.68 7.77
CA ASN A 85 -24.81 12.54 7.10
C ASN A 85 -23.41 12.43 7.71
N ASP A 86 -23.33 12.48 9.04
CA ASP A 86 -22.04 12.38 9.75
C ASP A 86 -21.36 11.04 9.47
N TYR A 87 -22.16 9.97 9.43
CA TYR A 87 -21.62 8.65 9.08
C TYR A 87 -21.13 8.58 7.62
N GLN A 88 -21.90 9.16 6.67
CA GLN A 88 -21.48 9.21 5.26
C GLN A 88 -20.18 10.02 5.10
N LEU A 89 -20.09 11.18 5.76
CA LEU A 89 -18.87 12.00 5.72
C LEU A 89 -17.67 11.25 6.30
N LYS A 90 -17.86 10.54 7.41
CA LYS A 90 -16.82 9.70 7.99
C LYS A 90 -16.35 8.62 7.02
N LYS A 91 -17.28 7.94 6.34
CA LYS A 91 -16.94 6.89 5.35
C LYS A 91 -16.26 7.45 4.12
N SER A 92 -16.66 8.64 3.66
CA SER A 92 -15.98 9.35 2.57
C SER A 92 -14.52 9.66 2.93
N ASN A 93 -14.28 10.20 4.13
CA ASN A 93 -12.92 10.49 4.60
C ASN A 93 -12.07 9.21 4.75
N GLU A 94 -12.66 8.12 5.25
CA GLU A 94 -11.99 6.81 5.31
C GLU A 94 -11.58 6.33 3.91
N ASN A 95 -12.43 6.51 2.90
CA ASN A 95 -12.12 6.15 1.51
C ASN A 95 -10.96 6.98 0.95
N ASP A 96 -10.95 8.30 1.19
CA ASP A 96 -9.85 9.18 0.78
C ASP A 96 -8.49 8.72 1.38
N GLU A 97 -8.48 8.36 2.66
CA GLU A 97 -7.29 7.82 3.31
C GLU A 97 -6.84 6.49 2.70
N ILE A 98 -7.80 5.61 2.38
CA ILE A 98 -7.52 4.31 1.75
C ILE A 98 -6.96 4.51 0.34
N GLU A 99 -7.53 5.41 -0.45
CA GLU A 99 -7.04 5.73 -1.80
C GLU A 99 -5.59 6.24 -1.77
N GLN A 100 -5.26 7.09 -0.80
CA GLN A 100 -3.88 7.55 -0.61
C GLN A 100 -2.93 6.37 -0.29
N LYS A 101 -3.36 5.41 0.53
CA LYS A 101 -2.57 4.20 0.83
C LYS A 101 -2.40 3.33 -0.42
N ILE A 102 -3.46 3.11 -1.20
CA ILE A 102 -3.40 2.38 -2.47
C ILE A 102 -2.38 3.04 -3.40
N LYS A 103 -2.48 4.35 -3.61
CA LYS A 103 -1.55 5.11 -4.44
C LYS A 103 -0.10 4.97 -3.97
N GLN A 104 0.12 5.00 -2.66
CA GLN A 104 1.44 4.80 -2.09
C GLN A 104 1.96 3.37 -2.31
N LEU A 105 1.11 2.35 -2.18
CA LEU A 105 1.47 0.96 -2.43
C LEU A 105 1.76 0.71 -3.92
N GLU A 106 0.91 1.22 -4.80
CA GLU A 106 1.06 1.08 -6.26
C GLU A 106 2.28 1.85 -6.80
N SER A 107 2.68 2.94 -6.14
CA SER A 107 3.88 3.71 -6.50
C SER A 107 5.19 3.05 -6.06
N ARG A 108 5.13 2.01 -5.23
CA ARG A 108 6.35 1.27 -4.83
C ARG A 108 6.91 0.50 -6.02
N PRO A 109 8.22 0.58 -6.26
CA PRO A 109 8.84 -0.21 -7.31
C PRO A 109 8.52 -1.70 -7.12
N LYS A 110 7.99 -2.33 -8.15
CA LYS A 110 7.76 -3.78 -8.12
C LYS A 110 9.10 -4.50 -8.01
N LYS A 111 9.16 -5.54 -7.19
CA LYS A 111 10.40 -6.28 -6.95
C LYS A 111 10.20 -7.74 -7.30
N LYS A 112 11.14 -8.29 -8.09
CA LYS A 112 11.20 -9.71 -8.41
C LYS A 112 12.28 -10.36 -7.55
N TYR A 113 11.92 -11.32 -6.71
CA TYR A 113 12.88 -12.13 -5.98
C TYR A 113 13.71 -12.99 -6.94
N VAL A 114 15.04 -12.95 -6.83
CA VAL A 114 15.96 -13.68 -7.68
C VAL A 114 16.56 -14.89 -6.97
N GLY A 115 16.67 -14.81 -5.65
CA GLY A 115 17.24 -15.88 -4.84
C GLY A 115 18.08 -15.35 -3.69
N ASN A 116 18.68 -16.28 -2.94
CA ASN A 116 19.66 -15.95 -1.92
C ASN A 116 21.07 -16.00 -2.52
N PHE A 117 21.88 -14.98 -2.24
CA PHE A 117 23.20 -14.80 -2.82
C PHE A 117 24.28 -14.76 -1.75
N LYS A 118 25.48 -15.17 -2.17
CA LYS A 118 26.73 -14.90 -1.46
C LYS A 118 27.22 -13.51 -1.87
N ILE A 119 27.45 -12.63 -0.90
CA ILE A 119 27.92 -11.26 -1.14
C ILE A 119 29.38 -11.15 -0.70
N THR A 120 30.21 -10.64 -1.59
CA THR A 120 31.60 -10.26 -1.31
C THR A 120 31.79 -8.78 -1.61
N HIS A 121 32.96 -8.23 -1.31
CA HIS A 121 33.24 -6.81 -1.46
C HIS A 121 34.56 -6.58 -2.17
N TYR A 122 34.61 -5.59 -3.05
CA TYR A 122 35.84 -5.18 -3.76
C TYR A 122 35.93 -3.64 -3.83
N CYS A 123 37.09 -3.12 -4.18
CA CYS A 123 37.31 -1.69 -4.41
C CYS A 123 38.05 -1.45 -5.72
N PRO A 124 38.06 -0.22 -6.26
CA PRO A 124 38.72 0.12 -7.53
C PRO A 124 40.26 0.11 -7.47
N CYS A 125 40.85 -0.48 -6.42
CA CYS A 125 42.33 -0.54 -6.30
C CYS A 125 42.91 -1.65 -7.14
N TYR A 126 44.23 -1.55 -7.42
CA TYR A 126 44.96 -2.54 -8.21
C TYR A 126 44.91 -3.95 -7.63
N THR A 127 44.94 -4.05 -6.29
CA THR A 127 44.89 -5.37 -5.61
C THR A 127 43.55 -6.09 -5.84
N CYS A 128 42.44 -5.38 -5.90
CA CYS A 128 41.13 -5.97 -6.15
C CYS A 128 40.82 -6.15 -7.64
N ASN A 129 41.28 -5.24 -8.48
CA ASN A 129 40.84 -5.11 -9.88
C ASN A 129 41.95 -5.28 -10.92
N GLY A 130 43.22 -5.43 -10.49
CA GLY A 130 44.34 -5.60 -11.39
C GLY A 130 44.50 -4.43 -12.36
N SER A 131 44.89 -4.77 -13.60
CA SER A 131 45.08 -3.80 -14.69
C SER A 131 43.79 -3.29 -15.34
N TRP A 132 42.64 -3.78 -14.94
CA TRP A 132 41.34 -3.34 -15.48
C TRP A 132 40.95 -1.90 -15.08
N GLY A 133 41.62 -1.34 -14.05
CA GLY A 133 41.40 0.03 -13.58
C GLY A 133 40.06 0.20 -12.88
N SER A 134 39.47 1.38 -13.02
CA SER A 134 38.18 1.76 -12.36
C SER A 134 36.96 1.66 -13.29
N LYS A 135 37.09 1.00 -14.45
CA LYS A 135 35.95 0.84 -15.38
C LYS A 135 35.24 -0.49 -15.14
N THR A 136 33.89 -0.41 -15.22
CA THR A 136 33.02 -1.57 -15.13
C THR A 136 32.89 -2.29 -16.47
N ALA A 137 32.31 -3.49 -16.47
CA ALA A 137 32.03 -4.27 -17.68
C ALA A 137 31.14 -3.54 -18.70
N ILE A 138 30.32 -2.58 -18.26
CA ILE A 138 29.50 -1.76 -19.18
C ILE A 138 30.13 -0.40 -19.51
N GLY A 139 31.40 -0.17 -19.12
CA GLY A 139 32.18 1.01 -19.45
C GLY A 139 31.94 2.22 -18.52
N THR A 140 31.09 2.12 -17.53
CA THR A 140 30.91 3.16 -16.50
C THR A 140 32.10 3.16 -15.52
N THR A 141 32.19 4.21 -14.71
CA THR A 141 33.18 4.25 -13.62
C THR A 141 32.60 3.54 -12.40
N MET A 142 33.38 2.66 -11.80
CA MET A 142 33.02 2.00 -10.54
C MET A 142 32.69 3.03 -9.47
N THR A 143 31.51 2.93 -8.89
CA THR A 143 31.06 3.86 -7.85
C THR A 143 30.81 3.06 -6.58
N PRO A 144 31.53 3.33 -5.48
CA PRO A 144 31.29 2.70 -4.19
C PRO A 144 29.82 2.80 -3.76
N TYR A 145 29.30 1.72 -3.18
CA TYR A 145 27.94 1.59 -2.65
C TYR A 145 26.82 1.72 -3.73
N ARG A 146 27.18 1.74 -5.00
CA ARG A 146 26.27 1.75 -6.15
C ARG A 146 26.55 0.58 -7.10
N THR A 147 27.80 0.42 -7.49
CA THR A 147 28.20 -0.61 -8.48
C THR A 147 28.29 -1.99 -7.85
N ILE A 148 27.69 -2.98 -8.49
CA ILE A 148 27.87 -4.39 -8.15
C ILE A 148 28.30 -5.19 -9.39
N ALA A 149 29.18 -6.18 -9.15
CA ALA A 149 29.51 -7.21 -10.12
C ALA A 149 28.60 -8.42 -9.93
N VAL A 150 28.07 -8.95 -11.03
CA VAL A 150 27.09 -10.04 -11.06
C VAL A 150 27.41 -11.06 -12.15
N ASP A 151 26.73 -12.20 -12.11
CA ASP A 151 26.65 -13.11 -13.28
C ASP A 151 25.49 -12.62 -14.18
N PRO A 152 25.78 -12.15 -15.43
CA PRO A 152 24.74 -11.61 -16.31
C PRO A 152 23.66 -12.63 -16.74
N ARG A 153 23.95 -13.93 -16.56
CA ARG A 153 22.98 -15.01 -16.84
C ARG A 153 21.91 -15.11 -15.75
N VAL A 154 22.17 -14.55 -14.55
CA VAL A 154 21.25 -14.57 -13.39
C VAL A 154 20.65 -13.18 -13.17
N ILE A 155 21.49 -12.15 -13.19
CA ILE A 155 21.07 -10.75 -13.05
C ILE A 155 21.56 -9.99 -14.29
N PRO A 156 20.66 -9.55 -15.17
CA PRO A 156 21.07 -8.79 -16.36
C PRO A 156 21.82 -7.51 -15.98
N LEU A 157 22.86 -7.18 -16.76
CA LEU A 157 23.56 -5.90 -16.59
C LEU A 157 22.59 -4.72 -16.77
N ARG A 158 22.82 -3.64 -16.04
CA ARG A 158 22.00 -2.44 -15.90
C ARG A 158 20.77 -2.60 -15.03
N SER A 159 20.47 -3.81 -14.52
CA SER A 159 19.38 -3.99 -13.57
C SER A 159 19.61 -3.18 -12.29
N LYS A 160 18.53 -2.60 -11.77
CA LYS A 160 18.47 -2.12 -10.39
C LYS A 160 18.26 -3.31 -9.47
N VAL A 161 19.14 -3.49 -8.51
CA VAL A 161 19.17 -4.67 -7.63
C VAL A 161 19.04 -4.21 -6.18
N GLU A 162 18.04 -4.70 -5.47
CA GLU A 162 17.89 -4.41 -4.05
C GLU A 162 18.52 -5.53 -3.21
N ILE A 163 19.36 -5.12 -2.26
CA ILE A 163 20.04 -5.97 -1.29
C ILE A 163 19.96 -5.29 0.08
N ASN A 164 19.36 -5.95 1.07
CA ASN A 164 19.17 -5.40 2.41
C ASN A 164 18.54 -3.99 2.42
N GLY A 165 17.51 -3.76 1.60
CA GLY A 165 16.76 -2.50 1.51
C GLY A 165 17.49 -1.36 0.79
N LYS A 166 18.70 -1.61 0.22
CA LYS A 166 19.44 -0.62 -0.57
C LYS A 166 19.48 -1.03 -2.04
N THR A 167 19.38 -0.07 -2.95
CA THR A 167 19.40 -0.29 -4.39
C THR A 167 20.83 -0.08 -4.93
N TYR A 168 21.26 -1.04 -5.73
CA TYR A 168 22.53 -1.08 -6.44
C TYR A 168 22.29 -1.22 -7.94
N ILE A 169 23.32 -1.00 -8.74
CA ILE A 169 23.24 -1.18 -10.20
C ILE A 169 24.21 -2.30 -10.61
N ALA A 170 23.69 -3.26 -11.35
CA ALA A 170 24.49 -4.34 -11.94
C ALA A 170 25.29 -3.81 -13.14
N GLU A 171 26.49 -3.29 -12.90
CA GLU A 171 27.32 -2.62 -13.90
C GLU A 171 28.57 -3.41 -14.24
N ASP A 172 28.91 -4.38 -13.42
CA ASP A 172 30.17 -5.07 -13.52
C ASP A 172 30.04 -6.59 -13.56
N THR A 173 31.12 -7.25 -13.95
CA THR A 173 31.23 -8.71 -13.96
C THR A 173 32.62 -9.12 -13.43
N GLY A 174 32.73 -10.34 -12.95
CA GLY A 174 34.00 -10.89 -12.52
C GLY A 174 34.15 -12.35 -12.92
N GLY A 175 35.41 -12.79 -13.17
CA GLY A 175 35.69 -14.17 -13.50
C GLY A 175 35.20 -15.16 -12.44
N ALA A 176 35.30 -14.76 -11.17
CA ALA A 176 34.85 -15.54 -10.02
C ALA A 176 33.41 -15.26 -9.61
N ILE A 177 32.72 -14.31 -10.26
CA ILE A 177 31.33 -13.93 -9.93
C ILE A 177 30.41 -14.72 -10.85
N LYS A 178 29.97 -15.88 -10.37
CA LYS A 178 29.14 -16.83 -11.12
C LYS A 178 27.96 -17.31 -10.28
N GLY A 179 26.82 -17.52 -10.96
CA GLY A 179 25.58 -17.96 -10.31
C GLY A 179 25.10 -16.95 -9.26
N ASN A 180 24.69 -17.44 -8.11
CA ASN A 180 24.18 -16.63 -7.01
C ASN A 180 25.32 -16.00 -6.16
N ARG A 181 26.20 -15.27 -6.83
CA ARG A 181 27.26 -14.49 -6.20
C ARG A 181 27.26 -13.07 -6.71
N ILE A 182 27.42 -12.12 -5.80
CA ILE A 182 27.53 -10.69 -6.06
C ILE A 182 28.79 -10.17 -5.39
N ASP A 183 29.49 -9.25 -6.06
CA ASP A 183 30.61 -8.51 -5.48
C ASP A 183 30.27 -7.02 -5.44
N MET A 184 30.26 -6.44 -4.24
CA MET A 184 29.81 -5.06 -4.02
C MET A 184 31.00 -4.12 -4.00
N CYS A 185 30.95 -3.07 -4.81
CA CYS A 185 31.97 -2.04 -4.82
C CYS A 185 31.91 -1.19 -3.55
N VAL A 186 33.02 -1.09 -2.84
CA VAL A 186 33.22 -0.27 -1.64
C VAL A 186 34.36 0.72 -1.84
N SER A 187 34.53 1.66 -0.90
CA SER A 187 35.45 2.78 -1.06
C SER A 187 36.94 2.40 -0.94
N SER A 188 37.26 1.37 -0.19
CA SER A 188 38.68 1.01 0.05
C SER A 188 38.90 -0.51 0.21
N HIS A 189 40.15 -0.92 0.05
CA HIS A 189 40.57 -2.31 0.25
C HIS A 189 40.36 -2.76 1.71
N SER A 190 40.70 -1.91 2.66
CA SER A 190 40.49 -2.20 4.06
C SER A 190 39.01 -2.40 4.41
N GLU A 191 38.12 -1.60 3.80
CA GLU A 191 36.68 -1.76 3.98
C GLU A 191 36.19 -3.07 3.33
N ALA A 192 36.66 -3.40 2.13
CA ALA A 192 36.28 -4.66 1.47
C ALA A 192 36.66 -5.88 2.34
N TYR A 193 37.83 -5.84 2.94
CA TYR A 193 38.28 -6.88 3.86
C TYR A 193 37.46 -6.92 5.16
N ALA A 194 37.23 -5.76 5.77
CA ALA A 194 36.49 -5.66 7.03
C ALA A 194 35.02 -6.11 6.91
N ARG A 195 34.38 -5.90 5.75
CA ARG A 195 32.99 -6.34 5.52
C ARG A 195 32.86 -7.86 5.37
N GLY A 196 33.94 -8.53 5.04
CA GLY A 196 33.95 -9.99 4.90
C GLY A 196 32.98 -10.52 3.84
N VAL A 197 32.41 -11.67 4.13
CA VAL A 197 31.48 -12.39 3.26
C VAL A 197 30.15 -12.56 3.96
N LEU A 198 29.07 -12.16 3.29
CA LEU A 198 27.70 -12.41 3.72
C LEU A 198 27.14 -13.61 2.94
N ASN A 199 26.53 -14.55 3.63
CA ASN A 199 25.96 -15.73 3.01
C ASN A 199 24.43 -15.67 3.06
N SER A 200 23.79 -16.24 2.02
CA SER A 200 22.32 -16.39 1.98
C SER A 200 21.54 -15.08 2.13
N VAL A 201 21.98 -14.03 1.44
CA VAL A 201 21.31 -12.71 1.45
C VAL A 201 20.22 -12.68 0.39
N PRO A 202 18.98 -12.35 0.70
CA PRO A 202 17.91 -12.23 -0.28
C PRO A 202 18.17 -11.06 -1.24
N VAL A 203 18.00 -11.31 -2.54
CA VAL A 203 18.26 -10.35 -3.62
C VAL A 203 17.02 -10.21 -4.48
N TYR A 204 16.70 -8.98 -4.84
CA TYR A 204 15.56 -8.63 -5.67
C TYR A 204 16.00 -7.76 -6.84
N ILE A 205 15.42 -7.98 -8.03
CA ILE A 205 15.50 -7.02 -9.13
C ILE A 205 14.31 -6.07 -9.02
N VAL A 206 14.59 -4.78 -9.04
CA VAL A 206 13.56 -3.73 -9.12
C VAL A 206 13.06 -3.69 -10.56
N VAL A 207 11.76 -3.85 -10.75
CA VAL A 207 11.10 -3.82 -12.06
C VAL A 207 10.37 -2.48 -12.15
N ASP A 208 10.75 -1.67 -13.12
CA ASP A 208 10.07 -0.38 -13.41
C ASP A 208 8.75 -0.62 -14.14
#